data_705294727921093a8fa1bf07490afe7f
#
_entry.id   705294727921093a8fa1bf07490afe7f
#
_cell.length_a   1.000
_cell.length_b   1.000
_cell.length_c   1.000
_cell.angle_alpha   90.00
_cell.angle_beta   90.00
_cell.angle_gamma   90.00
#
_symmetry.space_group_name_H-M   'P 1'
#
loop_
_entity.id
_entity.type
_entity.pdbx_description
1 polymer ?
#
loop_
_entity_poly.entity_id
_entity_poly.type
_entity_poly.pdbx_seq_one_letter_code
_entity_poly.pdbx_strand_id
1 'polypeptide(L)'
;VATSGSDDRSVVVPATPGSVARSRHWMLEQVSGTSATQDAVNAIELVTSEVVTNAVRHADGTGSVEISVRLRARDLTVEVADGDPRPPQPQRDRAGLPGGHGLHIVQAVTSAWGWRPRRSGGKVVWFTITW
;
A
#
# COMPACT_ATOMS: atom_id res chain seq x y z
N VAL A 1 -3.92 25.21 -14.81
CA VAL A 1 -3.82 24.78 -14.55
C VAL A 1 -3.64 24.09 -13.80
N ALA A 2 -3.63 23.99 -13.75
CA ALA A 2 -3.39 23.53 -13.09
C ALA A 2 -3.28 22.65 -12.49
N THR A 3 -3.23 22.08 -12.59
CA THR A 3 -3.14 21.24 -12.09
C THR A 3 -2.50 20.70 -11.49
N SER A 4 -2.30 21.29 -11.37
CA SER A 4 -1.69 21.07 -10.63
C SER A 4 -1.27 20.01 -10.13
N GLY A 5 -0.95 19.54 -10.60
CA GLY A 5 -0.22 18.58 -10.14
C GLY A 5 -0.81 17.57 -9.47
N SER A 6 -1.91 17.36 -9.65
CA SER A 6 -2.35 16.26 -9.02
C SER A 6 -1.79 15.09 -9.71
N ASP A 7 -0.74 14.63 -9.19
CA ASP A 7 -0.24 13.32 -9.54
C ASP A 7 -0.92 12.26 -8.70
N ASP A 8 -2.21 12.45 -8.44
CA ASP A 8 -3.03 11.47 -7.74
C ASP A 8 -3.55 10.45 -8.75
N ARG A 9 -3.26 9.19 -8.51
CA ARG A 9 -3.69 8.08 -9.37
C ARG A 9 -4.21 6.95 -8.51
N SER A 10 -5.13 6.16 -9.05
CA SER A 10 -5.67 5.04 -8.31
C SER A 10 -6.00 3.87 -9.22
N VAL A 11 -6.07 2.69 -8.64
CA VAL A 11 -6.49 1.46 -9.30
C VAL A 11 -7.30 0.64 -8.31
N VAL A 12 -8.29 -0.08 -8.83
CA VAL A 12 -9.09 -1.01 -8.05
C VAL A 12 -8.76 -2.42 -8.53
N VAL A 13 -8.44 -3.30 -7.59
CA VAL A 13 -8.15 -4.71 -7.88
C VAL A 13 -9.05 -5.59 -7.04
N PRO A 14 -9.39 -6.80 -7.52
CA PRO A 14 -10.15 -7.74 -6.68
C PRO A 14 -9.31 -8.15 -5.46
N ALA A 15 -10.00 -8.44 -4.36
CA ALA A 15 -9.33 -8.82 -3.11
C ALA A 15 -8.94 -10.30 -3.16
N THR A 16 -8.06 -10.64 -4.07
CA THR A 16 -7.57 -12.01 -4.31
C THR A 16 -6.04 -12.03 -4.29
N PRO A 17 -5.43 -13.19 -4.01
CA PRO A 17 -3.96 -13.26 -3.92
C PRO A 17 -3.21 -12.77 -5.17
N GLY A 18 -3.75 -12.99 -6.36
CA GLY A 18 -3.12 -12.52 -7.60
C GLY A 18 -3.01 -11.01 -7.70
N SER A 19 -3.84 -10.29 -6.95
CA SER A 19 -3.83 -8.83 -6.98
C SER A 19 -2.62 -8.23 -6.29
N VAL A 20 -1.91 -9.00 -5.45
CA VAL A 20 -0.69 -8.52 -4.81
C VAL A 20 0.38 -8.21 -5.87
N ALA A 21 0.61 -9.16 -6.79
CA ALA A 21 1.57 -8.96 -7.88
C ALA A 21 1.12 -7.85 -8.83
N ARG A 22 -0.17 -7.78 -9.15
CA ARG A 22 -0.70 -6.71 -10.01
C ARG A 22 -0.51 -5.33 -9.38
N SER A 23 -0.74 -5.23 -8.09
CA SER A 23 -0.56 -3.98 -7.35
C SER A 23 0.90 -3.55 -7.35
N ARG A 24 1.80 -4.48 -7.18
CA ARG A 24 3.24 -4.24 -7.22
C ARG A 24 3.67 -3.71 -8.59
N HIS A 25 3.22 -4.36 -9.66
CA HIS A 25 3.52 -3.93 -11.02
C HIS A 25 2.97 -2.53 -11.31
N TRP A 26 1.73 -2.30 -10.92
CA TRP A 26 1.11 -0.99 -11.11
C TRP A 26 1.90 0.10 -10.37
N MET A 27 2.32 -0.19 -9.15
CA MET A 27 3.08 0.77 -8.35
C MET A 27 4.43 1.10 -9.00
N LEU A 28 5.12 0.08 -9.53
CA LEU A 28 6.39 0.29 -10.23
C LEU A 28 6.20 1.18 -11.46
N GLU A 29 5.09 1.05 -12.16
CA GLU A 29 4.77 1.94 -13.28
C GLU A 29 4.61 3.40 -12.82
N GLN A 30 4.01 3.60 -11.63
CA GLN A 30 3.81 4.96 -11.13
C GLN A 30 5.12 5.66 -10.79
N VAL A 31 6.10 4.94 -10.28
CA VAL A 31 7.39 5.53 -9.89
C VAL A 31 8.42 5.55 -11.02
N SER A 32 8.14 4.91 -12.12
CA SER A 32 9.01 4.90 -13.29
C SER A 32 9.18 6.33 -13.81
N GLY A 33 10.42 6.72 -14.10
CA GLY A 33 10.71 8.06 -14.62
C GLY A 33 10.75 9.14 -13.55
N THR A 34 10.56 8.81 -12.29
CA THR A 34 10.68 9.77 -11.18
C THR A 34 12.10 9.83 -10.67
N SER A 35 12.36 10.74 -9.72
CA SER A 35 13.64 10.86 -9.07
C SER A 35 13.87 9.83 -7.95
N ALA A 36 12.93 8.92 -7.75
CA ALA A 36 13.03 7.92 -6.70
C ALA A 36 14.31 7.11 -6.85
N THR A 37 15.04 6.97 -5.74
CA THR A 37 16.23 6.15 -5.71
C THR A 37 15.86 4.68 -5.80
N GLN A 38 16.81 3.82 -6.14
CA GLN A 38 16.53 2.38 -6.20
C GLN A 38 16.14 1.86 -4.83
N ASP A 39 16.74 2.37 -3.75
CA ASP A 39 16.33 2.00 -2.39
C ASP A 39 14.89 2.38 -2.11
N ALA A 40 14.47 3.58 -2.54
CA ALA A 40 13.08 4.00 -2.37
C ALA A 40 12.13 3.12 -3.19
N VAL A 41 12.48 2.80 -4.43
CA VAL A 41 11.66 1.91 -5.27
C VAL A 41 11.52 0.54 -4.63
N ASN A 42 12.61 -0.02 -4.10
CA ASN A 42 12.56 -1.31 -3.42
C ASN A 42 11.67 -1.26 -2.18
N ALA A 43 11.75 -0.18 -1.40
CA ALA A 43 10.92 0.01 -0.22
C ALA A 43 9.44 0.13 -0.60
N ILE A 44 9.14 0.91 -1.63
CA ILE A 44 7.77 1.08 -2.12
C ILE A 44 7.18 -0.27 -2.54
N GLU A 45 7.95 -1.04 -3.30
CA GLU A 45 7.51 -2.37 -3.75
C GLU A 45 7.24 -3.29 -2.58
N LEU A 46 8.15 -3.34 -1.62
CA LEU A 46 8.03 -4.21 -0.45
C LEU A 46 6.83 -3.83 0.41
N VAL A 47 6.68 -2.55 0.75
CA VAL A 47 5.60 -2.10 1.62
C VAL A 47 4.24 -2.24 0.91
N THR A 48 4.17 -1.94 -0.38
CA THR A 48 2.94 -2.14 -1.15
C THR A 48 2.51 -3.60 -1.10
N SER A 49 3.45 -4.54 -1.31
CA SER A 49 3.15 -5.96 -1.24
C SER A 49 2.60 -6.37 0.12
N GLU A 50 3.20 -5.87 1.20
CA GLU A 50 2.78 -6.23 2.55
C GLU A 50 1.40 -5.67 2.89
N VAL A 51 1.15 -4.41 2.56
CA VAL A 51 -0.13 -3.76 2.88
C VAL A 51 -1.26 -4.37 2.05
N VAL A 52 -1.02 -4.63 0.76
CA VAL A 52 -2.03 -5.27 -0.09
C VAL A 52 -2.27 -6.72 0.33
N THR A 53 -1.22 -7.45 0.71
CA THR A 53 -1.37 -8.82 1.23
C THR A 53 -2.28 -8.84 2.45
N ASN A 54 -2.10 -7.90 3.38
CA ASN A 54 -2.98 -7.80 4.54
C ASN A 54 -4.43 -7.51 4.15
N ALA A 55 -4.65 -6.58 3.23
CA ALA A 55 -5.99 -6.26 2.75
C ALA A 55 -6.68 -7.46 2.12
N VAL A 56 -5.96 -8.20 1.28
CA VAL A 56 -6.48 -9.39 0.61
C VAL A 56 -6.78 -10.51 1.60
N ARG A 57 -5.89 -10.70 2.57
CA ARG A 57 -6.02 -11.78 3.55
C ARG A 57 -7.30 -11.67 4.38
N HIS A 58 -7.73 -10.47 4.68
CA HIS A 58 -8.92 -10.24 5.50
C HIS A 58 -10.23 -10.21 4.70
N ALA A 59 -10.17 -10.29 3.40
CA ALA A 59 -11.32 -10.10 2.53
C ALA A 59 -12.10 -11.38 2.22
N ASP A 60 -11.63 -12.54 2.64
CA ASP A 60 -12.26 -13.85 2.39
C ASP A 60 -12.57 -14.10 0.91
N GLY A 61 -11.75 -13.58 0.02
CA GLY A 61 -11.91 -13.76 -1.42
C GLY A 61 -12.99 -12.89 -2.05
N THR A 62 -13.62 -12.00 -1.28
CA THR A 62 -14.68 -11.13 -1.78
C THR A 62 -14.27 -9.66 -1.70
N GLY A 63 -14.95 -8.83 -2.49
CA GLY A 63 -14.72 -7.40 -2.47
C GLY A 63 -13.53 -6.97 -3.30
N SER A 64 -13.12 -5.75 -3.08
CA SER A 64 -12.04 -5.13 -3.85
C SER A 64 -11.13 -4.33 -2.93
N VAL A 65 -9.95 -4.03 -3.44
CA VAL A 65 -8.96 -3.19 -2.78
C VAL A 65 -8.68 -2.02 -3.71
N GLU A 66 -8.75 -0.81 -3.19
CA GLU A 66 -8.43 0.38 -3.94
C GLU A 66 -7.07 0.91 -3.48
N ILE A 67 -6.18 1.12 -4.43
CA ILE A 67 -4.84 1.62 -4.16
C ILE A 67 -4.72 2.99 -4.81
N SER A 68 -4.38 3.99 -4.00
CA SER A 68 -4.20 5.36 -4.47
C SER A 68 -2.79 5.80 -4.18
N VAL A 69 -2.22 6.59 -5.07
CA VAL A 69 -0.87 7.09 -4.92
C VAL A 69 -0.87 8.60 -5.16
N ARG A 70 -0.15 9.31 -4.30
CA ARG A 70 0.13 10.72 -4.48
C ARG A 70 1.64 10.89 -4.57
N LEU A 71 2.10 11.32 -5.72
CA LEU A 71 3.52 11.48 -5.99
C LEU A 71 3.89 12.95 -5.88
N ARG A 72 4.97 13.24 -5.16
CA ARG A 72 5.56 14.55 -5.04
C ARG A 72 7.02 14.50 -5.49
N ALA A 73 7.72 15.64 -5.40
CA ALA A 73 9.08 15.72 -5.91
C ALA A 73 10.04 14.72 -5.23
N ARG A 74 9.85 14.48 -3.93
CA ARG A 74 10.76 13.66 -3.15
C ARG A 74 10.08 12.67 -2.23
N ASP A 75 8.80 12.45 -2.41
CA ASP A 75 8.09 11.45 -1.63
C ASP A 75 6.89 10.91 -2.37
N LEU A 76 6.42 9.80 -1.88
CA LEU A 76 5.23 9.13 -2.39
C LEU A 76 4.39 8.70 -1.19
N THR A 77 3.10 9.02 -1.23
CA THR A 77 2.15 8.52 -0.25
C THR A 77 1.20 7.55 -0.95
N VAL A 78 1.04 6.37 -0.36
CA VAL A 78 0.15 5.33 -0.87
C VAL A 78 -0.95 5.11 0.14
N GLU A 79 -2.18 4.99 -0.35
CA GLU A 79 -3.34 4.62 0.45
C GLU A 79 -3.92 3.33 -0.10
N VAL A 80 -4.16 2.37 0.77
CA VAL A 80 -4.77 1.08 0.42
C VAL A 80 -6.07 0.96 1.19
N ALA A 81 -7.18 0.97 0.48
CA ALA A 81 -8.52 0.93 1.05
C ALA A 81 -9.11 -0.45 0.86
N ASP A 82 -9.62 -1.04 1.94
CA ASP A 82 -10.30 -2.33 1.91
C ASP A 82 -11.63 -2.27 2.66
N GLY A 83 -12.41 -3.33 2.58
CA GLY A 83 -13.73 -3.40 3.19
C GLY A 83 -13.76 -3.93 4.63
N ASP A 84 -12.62 -4.27 5.20
CA ASP A 84 -12.56 -4.81 6.56
C ASP A 84 -12.38 -3.68 7.56
N PRO A 85 -13.35 -3.45 8.47
CA PRO A 85 -13.23 -2.36 9.44
C PRO A 85 -12.26 -2.62 10.58
N ARG A 86 -11.74 -3.83 10.71
CA ARG A 86 -10.81 -4.16 11.79
C ARG A 86 -9.48 -3.46 11.57
N PRO A 87 -8.86 -2.92 12.64
CA PRO A 87 -7.55 -2.28 12.50
C PRO A 87 -6.51 -3.24 11.96
N PRO A 88 -5.49 -2.73 11.25
CA PRO A 88 -4.38 -3.59 10.85
C PRO A 88 -3.66 -4.10 12.09
N GLN A 89 -3.32 -5.40 12.10
CA GLN A 89 -2.72 -6.05 13.26
C GLN A 89 -1.33 -6.58 12.91
N PRO A 90 -0.35 -6.38 13.80
CA PRO A 90 0.93 -7.07 13.66
C PRO A 90 0.69 -8.57 13.81
N GLN A 91 1.29 -9.36 12.95
CA GLN A 91 1.11 -10.81 12.99
C GLN A 91 2.24 -11.45 13.80
N ARG A 92 2.16 -11.28 15.10
CA ARG A 92 3.22 -11.70 16.01
C ARG A 92 3.48 -13.21 16.01
N ASP A 93 2.42 -13.98 15.80
CA ASP A 93 2.49 -15.44 15.92
C ASP A 93 2.92 -16.12 14.62
N ARG A 94 3.35 -15.36 13.63
CA ARG A 94 3.72 -15.87 12.33
C ARG A 94 5.17 -15.60 11.97
N ALA A 95 6.01 -15.43 12.96
CA ALA A 95 7.43 -15.24 12.72
C ALA A 95 7.96 -16.41 11.90
N GLY A 96 8.65 -16.12 10.80
CA GLY A 96 9.18 -17.13 9.90
C GLY A 96 8.25 -17.58 8.80
N LEU A 97 6.98 -17.15 8.79
CA LEU A 97 6.05 -17.45 7.70
C LEU A 97 6.05 -16.33 6.68
N PRO A 98 5.81 -16.62 5.38
CA PRO A 98 5.69 -15.56 4.37
C PRO A 98 4.61 -14.56 4.77
N GLY A 99 4.91 -13.27 4.66
CA GLY A 99 3.98 -12.21 5.00
C GLY A 99 3.76 -12.00 6.49
N GLY A 100 4.50 -12.71 7.36
CA GLY A 100 4.35 -12.59 8.81
C GLY A 100 4.94 -11.35 9.42
N HIS A 101 5.60 -10.50 8.62
CA HIS A 101 6.32 -9.32 9.10
C HIS A 101 5.69 -8.00 8.65
N GLY A 102 4.47 -8.03 8.11
CA GLY A 102 3.87 -6.90 7.39
C GLY A 102 4.02 -5.56 8.08
N LEU A 103 3.44 -5.39 9.27
CA LEU A 103 3.48 -4.09 9.94
C LEU A 103 4.86 -3.74 10.49
N HIS A 104 5.67 -4.71 10.86
CA HIS A 104 7.05 -4.45 11.29
C HIS A 104 7.88 -3.89 10.13
N ILE A 105 7.69 -4.44 8.94
CA ILE A 105 8.35 -3.94 7.73
C ILE A 105 7.88 -2.52 7.43
N VAL A 106 6.57 -2.29 7.49
CA VAL A 106 6.01 -0.96 7.26
C VAL A 106 6.64 0.06 8.20
N GLN A 107 6.71 -0.24 9.50
CA GLN A 107 7.31 0.66 10.47
C GLN A 107 8.79 0.91 10.20
N ALA A 108 9.51 -0.11 9.74
CA ALA A 108 10.96 -0.01 9.59
C ALA A 108 11.38 0.78 8.34
N VAL A 109 10.59 0.73 7.26
CA VAL A 109 11.02 1.25 5.96
C VAL A 109 10.28 2.51 5.53
N THR A 110 9.23 2.91 6.21
CA THR A 110 8.47 4.10 5.82
C THR A 110 8.91 5.33 6.61
N SER A 111 8.73 6.50 6.00
CA SER A 111 8.91 7.78 6.70
C SER A 111 7.76 8.04 7.68
N ALA A 112 6.57 7.59 7.31
CA ALA A 112 5.37 7.71 8.12
C ALA A 112 4.38 6.65 7.66
N TRP A 113 3.49 6.21 8.53
CA TRP A 113 2.40 5.31 8.18
C TRP A 113 1.28 5.43 9.20
N GLY A 114 0.09 4.97 8.83
CA GLY A 114 -1.03 4.96 9.74
C GLY A 114 -2.23 4.30 9.10
N TRP A 115 -3.36 4.40 9.77
CA TRP A 115 -4.62 3.89 9.23
C TRP A 115 -5.78 4.72 9.75
N ARG A 116 -6.90 4.63 9.03
CA ARG A 116 -8.14 5.29 9.47
C ARG A 116 -9.35 4.49 8.98
N PRO A 117 -10.48 4.55 9.69
CA PRO A 117 -11.71 3.95 9.20
C PRO A 117 -12.25 4.74 8.01
N ARG A 118 -13.03 4.04 7.16
CA ARG A 118 -13.73 4.67 6.02
C ARG A 118 -15.19 4.88 6.37
N ARG A 119 -15.75 5.98 5.88
CA ARG A 119 -17.18 6.24 6.04
C ARG A 119 -18.05 5.17 5.38
N SER A 120 -17.61 4.65 4.25
CA SER A 120 -18.32 3.62 3.50
C SER A 120 -18.18 2.22 4.09
N GLY A 121 -17.49 2.10 5.23
CA GLY A 121 -17.13 0.81 5.81
C GLY A 121 -15.72 0.43 5.39
N GLY A 122 -15.05 -0.35 6.24
CA GLY A 122 -13.66 -0.73 5.99
C GLY A 122 -12.66 0.27 6.54
N LYS A 123 -11.47 0.23 5.99
CA LYS A 123 -10.36 1.08 6.45
C LYS A 123 -9.45 1.47 5.30
N VAL A 124 -8.63 2.48 5.57
CA VAL A 124 -7.51 2.86 4.71
C VAL A 124 -6.24 2.70 5.53
N VAL A 125 -5.27 1.96 5.01
CA VAL A 125 -3.90 1.92 5.52
C VAL A 125 -3.05 2.75 4.58
N TRP A 126 -2.25 3.66 5.13
CA TRP A 126 -1.45 4.55 4.30
C TRP A 126 0.01 4.54 4.75
N PHE A 127 0.89 4.85 3.84
CA PHE A 127 2.31 5.01 4.15
C PHE A 127 2.96 6.03 3.22
N THR A 128 4.04 6.64 3.69
CA THR A 128 4.85 7.59 2.93
C THR A 128 6.29 7.11 2.90
N ILE A 129 6.89 7.18 1.74
CA ILE A 129 8.32 6.90 1.54
C ILE A 129 8.95 8.14 0.92
N THR A 130 10.03 8.60 1.53
CA THR A 130 10.76 9.79 1.13
C THR A 130 12.15 9.40 0.61
N TRP A 131 12.66 10.14 -0.39
CA TRP A 131 14.01 9.91 -0.94
C TRP A 131 14.75 11.20 -1.21
#